data_17687450406508ad96b58c788c35235f
#
_entry.id   17687450406508ad96b58c788c35235f
#
_cell.length_a   1.000
_cell.length_b   1.000
_cell.length_c   1.000
_cell.angle_alpha   90.00
_cell.angle_beta   90.00
_cell.angle_gamma   90.00
#
_symmetry.space_group_name_H-M   'P 1'
#
loop_
_entity.id
_entity.type
_entity.pdbx_description
1 polymer ?
#
loop_
_entity_poly.entity_id
_entity_poly.type
_entity_poly.pdbx_seq_one_letter_code
_entity_poly.pdbx_strand_id
1 'polypeptide(L)'
;MEILDVYDIKGNKLDKTTVRGNLQLKEGEEFIKIVTVWFRSGIRYLIQLVSKQKGSEYAVTGGHVPTGSTSREQAKVECREELGFDLDDDKLKFIGSVVETRVIIDVYLYEDEDIDLEEVEFNLQEEEVESVVWLTKDEMEDMILKGILRDSTAHQYMVYIKDM
;
A
#
# COMPACT_ATOMS: atom_id res chain seq x y z
N MET A 1 19.58 -7.98 -0.93
CA MET A 1 19.26 -7.35 -2.24
C MET A 1 17.94 -7.91 -2.75
N GLU A 2 16.93 -7.04 -2.88
CA GLU A 2 15.60 -7.49 -3.29
C GLU A 2 15.47 -7.43 -4.81
N ILE A 3 15.07 -8.55 -5.40
CA ILE A 3 14.84 -8.67 -6.85
C ILE A 3 13.34 -8.52 -7.11
N LEU A 4 13.00 -7.70 -8.10
CA LEU A 4 11.64 -7.38 -8.47
C LEU A 4 11.35 -7.84 -9.89
N ASP A 5 10.15 -8.35 -10.12
CA ASP A 5 9.67 -8.60 -11.48
C ASP A 5 9.35 -7.27 -12.18
N VAL A 6 9.44 -7.27 -13.49
CA VAL A 6 9.13 -6.12 -14.32
C VAL A 6 7.82 -6.38 -15.09
N TYR A 7 7.00 -5.35 -15.20
CA TYR A 7 5.66 -5.44 -15.79
C TYR A 7 5.50 -4.41 -16.91
N ASP A 8 4.63 -4.70 -17.89
CA ASP A 8 4.21 -3.69 -18.86
C ASP A 8 3.14 -2.76 -18.25
N ILE A 9 2.72 -1.73 -19.00
CA ILE A 9 1.73 -0.75 -18.50
C ILE A 9 0.36 -1.37 -18.21
N LYS A 10 0.07 -2.54 -18.78
CA LYS A 10 -1.18 -3.26 -18.52
C LYS A 10 -1.09 -4.15 -17.28
N GLY A 11 0.07 -4.20 -16.64
CA GLY A 11 0.31 -5.03 -15.47
C GLY A 11 0.68 -6.48 -15.79
N ASN A 12 0.98 -6.79 -17.05
CA ASN A 12 1.45 -8.11 -17.45
C ASN A 12 2.92 -8.27 -17.13
N LYS A 13 3.28 -9.38 -16.50
CA LYS A 13 4.66 -9.69 -16.17
C LYS A 13 5.49 -9.91 -17.43
N LEU A 14 6.63 -9.23 -17.52
CA LEU A 14 7.61 -9.41 -18.58
C LEU A 14 8.68 -10.44 -18.15
N ASP A 15 9.42 -10.96 -19.12
CA ASP A 15 10.54 -11.87 -18.85
C ASP A 15 11.79 -11.05 -18.51
N LYS A 16 11.72 -10.32 -17.40
CA LYS A 16 12.77 -9.40 -16.95
C LYS A 16 12.63 -9.16 -15.45
N THR A 17 13.76 -9.00 -14.78
CA THR A 17 13.82 -8.59 -13.39
C THR A 17 14.70 -7.35 -13.23
N THR A 18 14.56 -6.66 -12.11
CA THR A 18 15.40 -5.53 -11.74
C THR A 18 15.66 -5.56 -10.23
N VAL A 19 16.56 -4.72 -9.75
CA VAL A 19 16.95 -4.70 -8.34
C VAL A 19 16.38 -3.46 -7.68
N ARG A 20 15.72 -3.64 -6.53
CA ARG A 20 15.25 -2.54 -5.72
C ARG A 20 16.43 -1.67 -5.29
N GLY A 21 16.32 -0.35 -5.51
CA GLY A 21 17.38 0.60 -5.22
C GLY A 21 18.30 0.85 -6.42
N ASN A 22 18.20 0.04 -7.47
CA ASN A 22 18.94 0.23 -8.73
C ASN A 22 18.08 -0.25 -9.89
N LEU A 23 16.97 0.42 -10.11
CA LEU A 23 15.98 0.03 -11.13
C LEU A 23 16.52 0.23 -12.55
N GLN A 24 16.43 -0.81 -13.36
CA GLN A 24 16.76 -0.80 -14.77
C GLN A 24 15.45 -0.99 -15.57
N LEU A 25 14.80 0.11 -15.91
CA LEU A 25 13.49 0.11 -16.55
C LEU A 25 13.48 1.05 -17.75
N LYS A 26 12.79 0.62 -18.81
CA LYS A 26 12.47 1.51 -19.94
C LYS A 26 11.35 2.44 -19.50
N GLU A 27 11.65 3.72 -19.40
CA GLU A 27 10.71 4.73 -18.92
C GLU A 27 9.44 4.75 -19.77
N GLY A 28 8.29 4.74 -19.12
CA GLY A 28 6.98 4.73 -19.76
C GLY A 28 6.51 3.37 -20.28
N GLU A 29 7.38 2.36 -20.30
CA GLU A 29 7.06 1.03 -20.86
C GLU A 29 7.21 -0.09 -19.85
N GLU A 30 8.11 0.07 -18.86
CA GLU A 30 8.43 -0.96 -17.89
C GLU A 30 8.23 -0.42 -16.47
N PHE A 31 7.66 -1.26 -15.61
CA PHE A 31 7.25 -0.88 -14.26
C PHE A 31 7.58 -2.00 -13.26
N ILE A 32 7.80 -1.62 -12.03
CA ILE A 32 7.75 -2.55 -10.89
C ILE A 32 6.37 -2.46 -10.24
N LYS A 33 6.03 -3.40 -9.36
CA LYS A 33 4.79 -3.34 -8.59
C LYS A 33 5.02 -3.04 -7.13
N ILE A 34 4.12 -2.22 -6.61
CA ILE A 34 3.89 -2.02 -5.18
C ILE A 34 2.46 -2.46 -4.91
N VAL A 35 2.21 -3.01 -3.73
CA VAL A 35 0.87 -3.33 -3.26
C VAL A 35 0.55 -2.47 -2.05
N THR A 36 -0.70 -2.04 -1.96
CA THR A 36 -1.21 -1.34 -0.78
C THR A 36 -2.51 -1.97 -0.30
N VAL A 37 -2.75 -1.87 1.00
CA VAL A 37 -3.96 -2.37 1.64
C VAL A 37 -4.62 -1.25 2.42
N TRP A 38 -5.81 -0.86 2.00
CA TRP A 38 -6.65 0.09 2.69
C TRP A 38 -7.59 -0.67 3.63
N PHE A 39 -7.43 -0.46 4.92
CA PHE A 39 -8.35 -1.00 5.92
C PHE A 39 -9.46 0.01 6.15
N ARG A 40 -10.70 -0.43 6.03
CA ARG A 40 -11.86 0.41 6.31
C ARG A 40 -12.66 -0.16 7.49
N SER A 41 -13.00 0.72 8.43
CA SER A 41 -13.90 0.42 9.54
C SER A 41 -14.92 1.55 9.65
N GLY A 42 -16.16 1.28 9.28
CA GLY A 42 -17.20 2.31 9.20
C GLY A 42 -16.80 3.42 8.21
N ILE A 43 -16.68 4.65 8.72
CA ILE A 43 -16.31 5.82 7.91
C ILE A 43 -14.80 6.12 7.96
N ARG A 44 -14.00 5.27 8.62
CA ARG A 44 -12.58 5.51 8.86
C ARG A 44 -11.69 4.53 8.12
N TYR A 45 -10.52 5.02 7.77
CA TYR A 45 -9.47 4.26 7.09
C TYR A 45 -8.18 4.29 7.90
N LEU A 46 -7.44 3.19 7.89
CA LEU A 46 -6.19 3.07 8.61
C LEU A 46 -5.05 3.70 7.80
N ILE A 47 -4.39 4.67 8.41
CA ILE A 47 -3.20 5.30 7.84
C ILE A 47 -2.07 5.17 8.85
N GLN A 48 -0.87 4.87 8.37
CA GLN A 48 0.30 4.74 9.23
C GLN A 48 1.22 5.94 9.11
N LEU A 49 1.81 6.33 10.23
CA LEU A 49 2.92 7.26 10.24
C LEU A 49 4.19 6.44 10.03
N VAL A 50 4.84 6.67 8.91
CA VAL A 50 6.08 5.99 8.54
C VAL A 50 7.19 6.43 9.48
N SER A 51 8.08 5.53 9.86
CA SER A 51 9.14 5.82 10.81
C SER A 51 10.04 6.98 10.35
N LYS A 52 10.72 7.63 11.31
CA LYS A 52 11.65 8.73 11.02
C LYS A 52 12.75 8.34 10.04
N GLN A 53 13.20 7.09 10.11
CA GLN A 53 14.19 6.55 9.18
C GLN A 53 13.70 6.49 7.74
N LYS A 54 12.38 6.43 7.54
CA LYS A 54 11.72 6.31 6.24
C LYS A 54 11.04 7.60 5.77
N GLY A 55 11.20 8.72 6.47
CA GLY A 55 10.74 10.03 6.04
C GLY A 55 9.62 10.69 6.83
N SER A 56 9.10 10.06 7.87
CA SER A 56 8.08 10.64 8.78
C SER A 56 6.83 11.19 8.08
N GLU A 57 6.35 10.53 7.04
CA GLU A 57 5.11 10.94 6.37
C GLU A 57 3.98 9.94 6.66
N TYR A 58 2.75 10.37 6.44
CA TYR A 58 1.59 9.49 6.57
C TYR A 58 1.35 8.76 5.25
N ALA A 59 1.08 7.46 5.32
CA ALA A 59 0.89 6.62 4.15
C ALA A 59 -0.01 5.43 4.45
N VAL A 60 -0.61 4.88 3.39
CA VAL A 60 -1.31 3.60 3.49
C VAL A 60 -0.29 2.46 3.63
N THR A 61 -0.69 1.39 4.29
CA THR A 61 0.12 0.17 4.45
C THR A 61 0.46 -0.45 3.09
N GLY A 62 1.71 -0.82 2.87
CA GLY A 62 2.10 -1.48 1.62
C GLY A 62 3.59 -1.71 1.47
N GLY A 63 3.97 -2.25 0.34
CA GLY A 63 5.37 -2.52 0.05
C GLY A 63 5.59 -3.03 -1.38
N HIS A 64 6.86 -3.23 -1.73
CA HIS A 64 7.26 -3.74 -3.03
C HIS A 64 6.89 -5.22 -3.19
N VAL A 65 6.47 -5.59 -4.40
CA VAL A 65 6.17 -6.99 -4.74
C VAL A 65 7.45 -7.64 -5.29
N PRO A 66 8.06 -8.57 -4.55
CA PRO A 66 9.30 -9.20 -4.99
C PRO A 66 9.06 -10.23 -6.10
N THR A 67 10.14 -10.62 -6.78
CA THR A 67 10.08 -11.67 -7.81
C THR A 67 9.45 -12.94 -7.25
N GLY A 68 8.61 -13.56 -8.06
CA GLY A 68 7.94 -14.82 -7.69
C GLY A 68 6.70 -14.68 -6.82
N SER A 69 6.37 -13.46 -6.37
CA SER A 69 5.16 -13.21 -5.57
C SER A 69 4.11 -12.47 -6.39
N THR A 70 2.85 -12.70 -6.06
CA THR A 70 1.74 -11.89 -6.56
C THR A 70 1.53 -10.70 -5.61
N SER A 71 0.85 -9.66 -6.09
CA SER A 71 0.53 -8.51 -5.22
C SER A 71 -0.39 -8.95 -4.08
N ARG A 72 -1.30 -9.90 -4.31
CA ARG A 72 -2.18 -10.44 -3.26
C ARG A 72 -1.40 -11.15 -2.17
N GLU A 73 -0.44 -12.00 -2.54
CA GLU A 73 0.44 -12.67 -1.56
C GLU A 73 1.25 -11.65 -0.77
N GLN A 74 1.80 -10.66 -1.45
CA GLN A 74 2.61 -9.63 -0.79
C GLN A 74 1.78 -8.72 0.11
N ALA A 75 0.52 -8.46 -0.21
CA ALA A 75 -0.39 -7.73 0.67
C ALA A 75 -0.46 -8.38 2.06
N LYS A 76 -0.57 -9.70 2.10
CA LYS A 76 -0.62 -10.45 3.36
C LYS A 76 0.71 -10.38 4.11
N VAL A 77 1.81 -10.51 3.39
CA VAL A 77 3.16 -10.42 3.97
C VAL A 77 3.39 -9.05 4.60
N GLU A 78 3.10 -7.98 3.88
CA GLU A 78 3.29 -6.62 4.37
C GLU A 78 2.46 -6.32 5.62
N CYS A 79 1.19 -6.72 5.63
CA CYS A 79 0.33 -6.50 6.79
C CYS A 79 0.82 -7.30 8.01
N ARG A 80 1.31 -8.51 7.80
CA ARG A 80 1.88 -9.32 8.88
C ARG A 80 3.16 -8.70 9.42
N GLU A 81 4.03 -8.24 8.54
CA GLU A 81 5.31 -7.64 8.94
C GLU A 81 5.13 -6.27 9.58
N GLU A 82 4.41 -5.38 8.93
CA GLU A 82 4.29 -3.99 9.39
C GLU A 82 3.32 -3.79 10.54
N LEU A 83 2.21 -4.54 10.53
CA LEU A 83 1.11 -4.38 11.51
C LEU A 83 0.94 -5.56 12.45
N GLY A 84 1.63 -6.67 12.21
CA GLY A 84 1.42 -7.90 12.96
C GLY A 84 0.00 -8.45 12.80
N PHE A 85 -0.63 -8.17 11.65
CA PHE A 85 -2.02 -8.55 11.40
C PHE A 85 -2.12 -9.54 10.25
N ASP A 86 -2.75 -10.70 10.52
CA ASP A 86 -2.98 -11.73 9.52
C ASP A 86 -4.31 -11.48 8.81
N LEU A 87 -4.24 -11.13 7.53
CA LEU A 87 -5.42 -10.91 6.70
C LEU A 87 -6.18 -12.20 6.46
N ASP A 88 -7.51 -12.14 6.57
CA ASP A 88 -8.39 -13.18 6.06
C ASP A 88 -8.51 -12.98 4.55
N ASP A 89 -8.04 -13.96 3.78
CA ASP A 89 -8.03 -13.88 2.31
C ASP A 89 -9.41 -13.60 1.71
N ASP A 90 -10.46 -14.14 2.32
CA ASP A 90 -11.84 -13.97 1.84
C ASP A 90 -12.34 -12.53 1.99
N LYS A 91 -11.67 -11.73 2.82
CA LYS A 91 -12.05 -10.33 3.09
C LYS A 91 -11.15 -9.32 2.37
N LEU A 92 -10.10 -9.79 1.71
CA LEU A 92 -9.17 -8.96 0.95
C LEU A 92 -9.69 -8.80 -0.49
N LYS A 93 -10.04 -7.57 -0.85
CA LYS A 93 -10.65 -7.26 -2.14
C LYS A 93 -9.72 -6.39 -3.00
N PHE A 94 -9.38 -6.86 -4.19
CA PHE A 94 -8.67 -6.04 -5.18
C PHE A 94 -9.62 -4.97 -5.73
N ILE A 95 -9.24 -3.70 -5.67
CA ILE A 95 -10.10 -2.60 -6.15
C ILE A 95 -9.56 -1.90 -7.39
N GLY A 96 -8.33 -2.12 -7.75
CA GLY A 96 -7.75 -1.58 -8.97
C GLY A 96 -6.28 -1.28 -8.87
N SER A 97 -5.74 -0.67 -9.92
CA SER A 97 -4.33 -0.28 -9.97
C SER A 97 -4.19 1.20 -10.32
N VAL A 98 -3.12 1.80 -9.84
CA VAL A 98 -2.72 3.16 -10.18
C VAL A 98 -1.34 3.09 -10.82
N VAL A 99 -1.16 3.78 -11.96
CA VAL A 99 0.13 3.81 -12.67
C VAL A 99 0.82 5.12 -12.37
N GLU A 100 2.05 5.03 -11.88
CA GLU A 100 2.94 6.17 -11.65
C GLU A 100 4.20 6.01 -12.52
N THR A 101 5.17 6.90 -12.41
CA THR A 101 6.29 6.98 -13.38
C THR A 101 7.01 5.65 -13.61
N ARG A 102 7.27 4.88 -12.57
CA ARG A 102 8.03 3.62 -12.66
C ARG A 102 7.32 2.47 -11.93
N VAL A 103 6.13 2.73 -11.43
CA VAL A 103 5.45 1.86 -10.48
C VAL A 103 4.00 1.68 -10.87
N ILE A 104 3.54 0.44 -10.83
CA ILE A 104 2.12 0.10 -10.81
C ILE A 104 1.79 -0.25 -9.37
N ILE A 105 0.80 0.42 -8.80
CA ILE A 105 0.35 0.16 -7.44
C ILE A 105 -0.95 -0.63 -7.50
N ASP A 106 -0.90 -1.88 -7.08
CA ASP A 106 -2.10 -2.70 -6.93
C ASP A 106 -2.75 -2.38 -5.59
N VAL A 107 -4.00 -1.95 -5.63
CA VAL A 107 -4.72 -1.42 -4.46
C VAL A 107 -5.76 -2.42 -3.99
N TYR A 108 -5.68 -2.78 -2.71
CA TYR A 108 -6.63 -3.68 -2.05
C TYR A 108 -7.40 -2.94 -0.95
N LEU A 109 -8.63 -3.39 -0.73
CA LEU A 109 -9.47 -2.95 0.39
C LEU A 109 -9.69 -4.13 1.32
N TYR A 110 -9.56 -3.89 2.62
CA TYR A 110 -9.82 -4.86 3.66
C TYR A 110 -10.89 -4.36 4.62
N GLU A 111 -11.96 -5.11 4.73
CA GLU A 111 -13.04 -4.85 5.68
C GLU A 111 -13.37 -6.14 6.42
N ASP A 112 -13.72 -6.05 7.67
CA ASP A 112 -14.05 -7.22 8.46
C ASP A 112 -15.31 -6.95 9.30
N GLU A 113 -16.43 -7.58 8.91
CA GLU A 113 -17.71 -7.43 9.60
C GLU A 113 -17.78 -8.24 10.89
N ASP A 114 -16.89 -9.19 11.07
CA ASP A 114 -16.89 -10.09 12.22
C ASP A 114 -16.15 -9.53 13.43
N ILE A 115 -15.25 -8.57 13.20
CA ILE A 115 -14.49 -7.92 14.26
C ILE A 115 -14.50 -6.40 14.09
N ASP A 116 -14.27 -5.67 15.18
CA ASP A 116 -14.06 -4.23 15.13
C ASP A 116 -12.57 -3.96 14.89
N LEU A 117 -12.23 -3.58 13.66
CA LEU A 117 -10.84 -3.33 13.30
C LEU A 117 -10.23 -2.17 14.10
N GLU A 118 -11.03 -1.21 14.55
CA GLU A 118 -10.54 -0.09 15.36
C GLU A 118 -10.12 -0.51 16.76
N GLU A 119 -10.61 -1.68 17.23
CA GLU A 119 -10.23 -2.24 18.53
C GLU A 119 -9.02 -3.18 18.43
N VAL A 120 -8.53 -3.48 17.24
CA VAL A 120 -7.36 -4.34 17.06
C VAL A 120 -6.10 -3.62 17.56
N GLU A 121 -5.34 -4.30 18.41
CA GLU A 121 -4.01 -3.83 18.83
C GLU A 121 -2.99 -4.35 17.84
N PHE A 122 -2.53 -3.46 16.95
CA PHE A 122 -1.50 -3.81 15.97
C PHE A 122 -0.14 -3.93 16.64
N ASN A 123 0.65 -4.90 16.20
CA ASN A 123 2.04 -5.07 16.60
C ASN A 123 2.93 -4.47 15.52
N LEU A 124 3.32 -3.21 15.69
CA LEU A 124 4.01 -2.43 14.67
C LEU A 124 5.48 -2.82 14.53
N GLN A 125 5.94 -2.90 13.29
CA GLN A 125 7.36 -3.04 12.97
C GLN A 125 8.03 -1.67 13.11
N GLU A 126 8.73 -1.43 14.21
CA GLU A 126 9.24 -0.12 14.59
C GLU A 126 10.14 0.55 13.55
N GLU A 127 10.91 -0.22 12.80
CA GLU A 127 11.77 0.32 11.74
C GLU A 127 10.99 0.88 10.55
N GLU A 128 9.75 0.44 10.37
CA GLU A 128 8.90 0.83 9.24
C GLU A 128 7.75 1.74 9.65
N VAL A 129 7.12 1.45 10.78
CA VAL A 129 5.88 2.11 11.21
C VAL A 129 6.04 2.67 12.63
N GLU A 130 5.91 3.98 12.78
CA GLU A 130 5.95 4.63 14.11
C GLU A 130 4.62 4.48 14.84
N SER A 131 3.52 4.74 14.14
CA SER A 131 2.16 4.65 14.71
C SER A 131 1.12 4.49 13.61
N VAL A 132 -0.11 4.17 14.01
CA VAL A 132 -1.25 4.11 13.10
C VAL A 132 -2.37 4.99 13.61
N VAL A 133 -3.22 5.46 12.70
CA VAL A 133 -4.37 6.30 13.02
C VAL A 133 -5.53 5.94 12.09
N TRP A 134 -6.74 6.00 12.64
CA TRP A 134 -7.97 5.83 11.87
C TRP A 134 -8.51 7.20 11.49
N LEU A 135 -8.63 7.46 10.19
CA LEU A 135 -9.01 8.78 9.66
C LEU A 135 -10.27 8.70 8.83
N THR A 136 -11.12 9.73 8.98
CA THR A 136 -12.22 9.97 8.06
C THR A 136 -11.69 10.54 6.73
N LYS A 137 -12.53 10.55 5.70
CA LYS A 137 -12.17 11.17 4.42
C LYS A 137 -11.81 12.64 4.57
N ASP A 138 -12.57 13.39 5.38
CA ASP A 138 -12.31 14.82 5.62
C ASP A 138 -10.94 15.01 6.27
N GLU A 139 -10.58 14.16 7.22
CA GLU A 139 -9.28 14.20 7.88
C GLU A 139 -8.13 13.88 6.90
N MET A 140 -8.33 12.90 6.00
CA MET A 140 -7.35 12.59 4.97
C MET A 140 -7.18 13.73 3.97
N GLU A 141 -8.29 14.37 3.56
CA GLU A 141 -8.24 15.52 2.65
C GLU A 141 -7.53 16.71 3.28
N ASP A 142 -7.70 16.91 4.58
CA ASP A 142 -6.96 17.92 5.34
C ASP A 142 -5.45 17.63 5.32
N MET A 143 -5.06 16.37 5.48
CA MET A 143 -3.66 15.95 5.39
C MET A 143 -3.08 16.17 3.99
N ILE A 144 -3.87 15.96 2.94
CA ILE A 144 -3.45 16.22 1.55
C ILE A 144 -3.18 17.72 1.39
N LEU A 145 -4.08 18.58 1.88
CA LEU A 145 -3.92 20.03 1.81
C LEU A 145 -2.68 20.51 2.58
N LYS A 146 -2.36 19.87 3.69
CA LYS A 146 -1.17 20.19 4.49
C LYS A 146 0.12 19.60 3.93
N GLY A 147 0.03 18.75 2.91
CA GLY A 147 1.19 18.12 2.29
C GLY A 147 1.89 17.08 3.17
N ILE A 148 1.17 16.46 4.12
CA ILE A 148 1.73 15.46 5.04
C ILE A 148 1.33 14.03 4.72
N LEU A 149 0.41 13.84 3.78
CA LEU A 149 0.07 12.51 3.25
C LEU A 149 0.95 12.23 2.04
N ARG A 150 1.56 11.04 2.00
CA ARG A 150 2.42 10.64 0.87
C ARG A 150 1.68 10.79 -0.46
N ASP A 151 2.35 11.30 -1.49
CA ASP A 151 1.74 11.58 -2.79
C ASP A 151 1.08 10.36 -3.42
N SER A 152 1.72 9.20 -3.35
CA SER A 152 1.15 7.95 -3.89
C SER A 152 -0.11 7.52 -3.14
N THR A 153 -0.16 7.75 -1.83
CA THR A 153 -1.37 7.49 -1.01
C THR A 153 -2.48 8.46 -1.39
N ALA A 154 -2.16 9.75 -1.54
CA ALA A 154 -3.11 10.77 -1.98
C ALA A 154 -3.69 10.43 -3.37
N HIS A 155 -2.85 9.96 -4.28
CA HIS A 155 -3.27 9.53 -5.62
C HIS A 155 -4.29 8.39 -5.55
N GLN A 156 -4.01 7.36 -4.77
CA GLN A 156 -4.92 6.23 -4.56
C GLN A 156 -6.24 6.68 -3.93
N TYR A 157 -6.15 7.60 -2.96
CA TYR A 157 -7.33 8.17 -2.31
C TYR A 157 -8.24 8.85 -3.34
N MET A 158 -7.69 9.71 -4.18
CA MET A 158 -8.44 10.44 -5.18
C MET A 158 -9.09 9.54 -6.24
N VAL A 159 -8.41 8.46 -6.62
CA VAL A 159 -8.89 7.53 -7.67
C VAL A 159 -9.93 6.55 -7.13
N TYR A 160 -9.70 5.97 -5.96
CA TYR A 160 -10.50 4.82 -5.49
C TYR A 160 -11.28 5.05 -4.20
N ILE A 161 -10.77 5.84 -3.28
CA ILE A 161 -11.34 5.92 -1.92
C ILE A 161 -12.37 7.04 -1.80
N LYS A 162 -12.09 8.17 -2.40
CA LYS A 162 -12.89 9.40 -2.24
C LYS A 162 -14.37 9.19 -2.52
N ASP A 163 -14.71 8.43 -3.56
CA ASP A 163 -16.09 8.22 -3.99
C ASP A 163 -16.72 6.90 -3.50
N MET A 164 -16.04 6.22 -2.58
CA MET A 164 -16.58 5.02 -1.94
C MET A 164 -17.70 5.33 -0.96
#